data_1edd884392d18593032bbde114c7260c
#
_entry.id   1edd884392d18593032bbde114c7260c
#
_cell.length_a   1.000
_cell.length_b   1.000
_cell.length_c   1.000
_cell.angle_alpha   90.00
_cell.angle_beta   90.00
_cell.angle_gamma   90.00
#
_symmetry.space_group_name_H-M   'P 1'
#
loop_
_entity.id
_entity.type
_entity.pdbx_description
1 polymer ?
#
loop_
_entity_poly.entity_id
_entity_poly.type
_entity_poly.pdbx_seq_one_letter_code
_entity_poly.pdbx_strand_id
1 'polypeptide(L)'
;MKKQYEHLIVNGIRWVDSLPDHEGSVGGKGFPILMNGGLVPEANAWVCPTMFQITKREADIVAKGTGAKANPHIHDGDEMYLILGDKGAVMFRITLGCDVYHLESQCAVYIPAGLPHAIEAERFTEGAYGGSCQIYLDKNYVTKPVPDEPLKADDTESLIVRDIQWV
;
A
#
# COMPACT_ATOMS: atom_id res chain seq x y z
N MET A 1 33.96 -7.62 -14.54
CA MET A 1 33.16 -8.86 -14.45
C MET A 1 31.78 -8.51 -13.93
N LYS A 2 30.72 -8.92 -14.63
CA LYS A 2 29.34 -8.77 -14.16
C LYS A 2 29.13 -9.71 -12.98
N LYS A 3 28.60 -9.24 -11.84
CA LYS A 3 28.36 -10.10 -10.67
C LYS A 3 27.22 -11.07 -11.01
N GLN A 4 27.30 -12.31 -10.53
CA GLN A 4 26.34 -13.38 -10.86
C GLN A 4 24.89 -13.02 -10.55
N TYR A 5 24.64 -12.30 -9.44
CA TYR A 5 23.31 -11.94 -8.96
C TYR A 5 22.95 -10.46 -9.11
N GLU A 6 23.69 -9.73 -9.94
CA GLU A 6 23.45 -8.29 -10.14
C GLU A 6 22.07 -8.00 -10.74
N HIS A 7 21.50 -8.94 -11.50
CA HIS A 7 20.16 -8.86 -12.09
C HIS A 7 19.02 -8.94 -11.06
N LEU A 8 19.31 -9.39 -9.84
CA LEU A 8 18.34 -9.44 -8.74
C LEU A 8 18.27 -8.11 -7.92
N ILE A 9 19.13 -7.16 -8.26
CA ILE A 9 19.23 -5.89 -7.52
C ILE A 9 18.55 -4.79 -8.34
N VAL A 10 17.50 -4.22 -7.76
CA VAL A 10 16.81 -3.05 -8.31
C VAL A 10 17.45 -1.79 -7.75
N ASN A 11 17.96 -0.93 -8.63
CA ASN A 11 18.53 0.36 -8.28
C ASN A 11 17.55 1.48 -8.67
N GLY A 12 16.83 2.01 -7.68
CA GLY A 12 15.87 3.10 -7.85
C GLY A 12 14.42 2.64 -7.99
N ILE A 13 13.55 3.62 -8.06
CA ILE A 13 12.09 3.44 -8.14
C ILE A 13 11.65 3.65 -9.58
N ARG A 14 10.83 2.73 -10.10
CA ARG A 14 10.11 2.90 -11.36
C ARG A 14 8.72 3.48 -11.06
N TRP A 15 8.32 4.48 -11.82
CA TRP A 15 7.00 5.08 -11.72
C TRP A 15 6.08 4.53 -12.80
N VAL A 16 4.83 4.26 -12.43
CA VAL A 16 3.73 3.94 -13.34
C VAL A 16 2.62 4.98 -13.17
N ASP A 17 2.00 5.38 -14.27
CA ASP A 17 1.03 6.49 -14.27
C ASP A 17 -0.28 6.12 -13.55
N SER A 18 -0.65 4.84 -13.57
CA SER A 18 -1.88 4.34 -12.97
C SER A 18 -1.74 2.90 -12.49
N LEU A 19 -2.59 2.51 -11.54
CA LEU A 19 -2.81 1.14 -11.12
C LEU A 19 -4.31 0.81 -11.26
N PRO A 20 -4.66 -0.46 -11.56
CA PRO A 20 -6.06 -0.90 -11.55
C PRO A 20 -6.74 -0.57 -10.21
N ASP A 21 -7.99 -0.13 -10.26
CA ASP A 21 -8.81 0.25 -9.09
C ASP A 21 -8.20 1.29 -8.15
N HIS A 22 -7.17 2.02 -8.60
CA HIS A 22 -6.58 3.12 -7.86
C HIS A 22 -6.86 4.46 -8.54
N GLU A 23 -7.15 5.46 -7.72
CA GLU A 23 -7.35 6.85 -8.16
C GLU A 23 -6.27 7.76 -7.56
N GLY A 24 -6.04 8.89 -8.21
CA GLY A 24 -5.04 9.86 -7.77
C GLY A 24 -3.61 9.46 -8.15
N SER A 25 -2.65 10.02 -7.44
CA SER A 25 -1.23 9.74 -7.63
C SER A 25 -0.43 10.13 -6.40
N VAL A 26 0.71 9.49 -6.22
CA VAL A 26 1.67 9.82 -5.15
C VAL A 26 2.54 10.99 -5.61
N GLY A 27 2.43 12.12 -4.93
CA GLY A 27 3.22 13.33 -5.26
C GLY A 27 3.04 13.87 -6.68
N GLY A 28 1.94 13.51 -7.37
CA GLY A 28 1.67 13.90 -8.76
C GLY A 28 2.51 13.19 -9.81
N LYS A 29 3.14 12.05 -9.46
CA LYS A 29 4.05 11.29 -10.34
C LYS A 29 3.52 9.90 -10.72
N GLY A 30 2.32 9.51 -10.27
CA GLY A 30 1.80 8.15 -10.39
C GLY A 30 2.14 7.30 -9.17
N PHE A 31 2.39 6.01 -9.37
CA PHE A 31 2.68 5.05 -8.29
C PHE A 31 4.13 4.55 -8.40
N PRO A 32 4.87 4.56 -7.29
CA PRO A 32 6.26 4.09 -7.27
C PRO A 32 6.31 2.56 -7.18
N ILE A 33 7.05 1.91 -8.05
CA ILE A 33 7.27 0.46 -8.02
C ILE A 33 8.74 0.18 -7.69
N LEU A 34 8.95 -0.52 -6.59
CA LEU A 34 10.28 -0.93 -6.14
C LEU A 34 10.63 -2.35 -6.60
N MET A 35 9.65 -3.25 -6.68
CA MET A 35 9.82 -4.65 -7.09
C MET A 35 8.58 -5.15 -7.84
N ASN A 36 8.79 -5.88 -8.92
CA ASN A 36 7.79 -6.72 -9.59
C ASN A 36 8.47 -7.63 -10.62
N GLY A 37 7.72 -8.54 -11.24
CA GLY A 37 8.24 -9.44 -12.27
C GLY A 37 8.74 -8.77 -13.55
N GLY A 38 8.38 -7.50 -13.80
CA GLY A 38 8.91 -6.73 -14.92
C GLY A 38 10.28 -6.10 -14.63
N LEU A 39 10.66 -5.93 -13.36
CA LEU A 39 11.97 -5.44 -12.92
C LEU A 39 12.93 -6.60 -12.64
N VAL A 40 12.44 -7.64 -11.98
CA VAL A 40 13.17 -8.87 -11.66
C VAL A 40 12.25 -10.04 -12.03
N PRO A 41 12.51 -10.77 -13.12
CA PRO A 41 11.62 -11.83 -13.62
C PRO A 41 11.36 -12.96 -12.60
N GLU A 42 12.29 -13.19 -11.70
CA GLU A 42 12.19 -14.18 -10.62
C GLU A 42 11.40 -13.68 -9.40
N ALA A 43 11.09 -12.38 -9.33
CA ALA A 43 10.33 -11.83 -8.21
C ALA A 43 8.92 -12.43 -8.16
N ASN A 44 8.52 -12.87 -6.97
CA ASN A 44 7.17 -13.31 -6.66
C ASN A 44 6.50 -12.35 -5.68
N ALA A 45 6.75 -11.06 -5.87
CA ALA A 45 6.15 -9.99 -5.11
C ALA A 45 6.09 -8.72 -5.97
N TRP A 46 5.06 -7.93 -5.72
CA TRP A 46 4.95 -6.57 -6.20
C TRP A 46 5.01 -5.61 -5.00
N VAL A 47 5.84 -4.57 -5.08
CA VAL A 47 6.10 -3.67 -3.96
C VAL A 47 5.97 -2.22 -4.38
N CYS A 48 5.06 -1.49 -3.73
CA CYS A 48 4.81 -0.07 -3.95
C CYS A 48 5.03 0.74 -2.66
N PRO A 49 6.23 1.31 -2.46
CA PRO A 49 6.50 2.16 -1.31
C PRO A 49 6.03 3.60 -1.58
N THR A 50 5.13 4.09 -0.76
CA THR A 50 4.65 5.49 -0.80
C THR A 50 5.07 6.24 0.47
N MET A 51 6.35 6.13 0.83
CA MET A 51 6.94 6.72 2.02
C MET A 51 7.80 7.93 1.66
N PHE A 52 7.58 9.05 2.32
CA PHE A 52 8.28 10.30 2.02
C PHE A 52 8.27 11.29 3.20
N GLN A 53 9.08 12.33 3.11
CA GLN A 53 8.96 13.51 3.96
C GLN A 53 7.68 14.25 3.57
N ILE A 54 6.73 14.33 4.49
CA ILE A 54 5.41 14.93 4.23
C ILE A 54 5.57 16.44 4.22
N THR A 55 5.30 17.06 3.09
CA THR A 55 5.25 18.50 2.94
C THR A 55 3.83 19.03 3.15
N LYS A 56 3.71 20.36 3.29
CA LYS A 56 2.40 21.00 3.33
C LYS A 56 1.52 20.63 2.13
N ARG A 57 2.11 20.46 0.95
CA ARG A 57 1.39 20.10 -0.27
C ARG A 57 0.70 18.74 -0.13
N GLU A 58 1.42 17.70 0.32
CA GLU A 58 0.85 16.36 0.51
C GLU A 58 -0.22 16.37 1.61
N ALA A 59 0.02 17.08 2.73
CA ALA A 59 -0.97 17.22 3.79
C ALA A 59 -2.25 17.92 3.29
N ASP A 60 -2.13 19.01 2.52
CA ASP A 60 -3.27 19.71 1.93
C ASP A 60 -4.04 18.87 0.91
N ILE A 61 -3.36 18.03 0.09
CA ILE A 61 -3.99 17.12 -0.87
C ILE A 61 -4.86 16.09 -0.14
N VAL A 62 -4.33 15.48 0.91
CA VAL A 62 -5.07 14.50 1.72
C VAL A 62 -6.24 15.17 2.45
N ALA A 63 -6.02 16.31 3.08
CA ALA A 63 -7.08 17.06 3.78
C ALA A 63 -8.26 17.47 2.86
N LYS A 64 -8.01 17.60 1.56
CA LYS A 64 -9.05 17.86 0.55
C LYS A 64 -9.71 16.61 -0.01
N GLY A 65 -9.31 15.41 0.45
CA GLY A 65 -9.82 14.13 -0.07
C GLY A 65 -9.44 13.84 -1.53
N THR A 66 -8.32 14.43 -2.01
CA THR A 66 -7.84 14.25 -3.39
C THR A 66 -6.51 13.47 -3.44
N GLY A 67 -6.15 12.80 -2.33
CA GLY A 67 -5.00 11.91 -2.24
C GLY A 67 -5.19 10.61 -3.05
N ALA A 68 -4.11 9.86 -3.17
CA ALA A 68 -4.19 8.53 -3.77
C ALA A 68 -5.04 7.60 -2.88
N LYS A 69 -5.91 6.83 -3.51
CA LYS A 69 -6.77 5.85 -2.84
C LYS A 69 -6.96 4.62 -3.72
N ALA A 70 -7.26 3.49 -3.11
CA ALA A 70 -7.74 2.29 -3.79
C ALA A 70 -9.25 2.13 -3.56
N ASN A 71 -9.99 1.89 -4.64
CA ASN A 71 -11.40 1.52 -4.57
C ASN A 71 -11.55 0.06 -4.10
N PRO A 72 -12.72 -0.35 -3.58
CA PRO A 72 -12.91 -1.73 -3.16
C PRO A 72 -12.66 -2.74 -4.28
N HIS A 73 -11.78 -3.70 -4.03
CA HIS A 73 -11.40 -4.77 -4.96
C HIS A 73 -10.91 -6.00 -4.20
N ILE A 74 -10.58 -7.07 -4.92
CA ILE A 74 -9.95 -8.28 -4.40
C ILE A 74 -8.73 -8.65 -5.24
N HIS A 75 -7.87 -9.51 -4.68
CA HIS A 75 -6.76 -10.16 -5.36
C HIS A 75 -6.81 -11.68 -5.23
N ASP A 76 -6.14 -12.40 -6.14
CA ASP A 76 -5.93 -13.86 -6.03
C ASP A 76 -4.77 -14.23 -5.09
N GLY A 77 -3.89 -13.30 -4.80
CA GLY A 77 -2.79 -13.43 -3.85
C GLY A 77 -3.01 -12.60 -2.59
N ASP A 78 -2.25 -12.91 -1.56
CA ASP A 78 -2.27 -12.13 -0.32
C ASP A 78 -1.61 -10.76 -0.52
N GLU A 79 -2.06 -9.77 0.23
CA GLU A 79 -1.46 -8.44 0.26
C GLU A 79 -1.15 -7.99 1.68
N MET A 80 -0.22 -7.09 1.83
CA MET A 80 0.10 -6.44 3.09
C MET A 80 0.21 -4.92 2.90
N TYR A 81 -0.35 -4.17 3.86
CA TYR A 81 -0.07 -2.75 4.01
C TYR A 81 0.82 -2.54 5.23
N LEU A 82 2.01 -2.03 5.01
CA LEU A 82 2.90 -1.56 6.09
C LEU A 82 2.76 -0.05 6.18
N ILE A 83 2.11 0.44 7.24
CA ILE A 83 1.89 1.87 7.51
C ILE A 83 2.97 2.31 8.49
N LEU A 84 4.01 2.96 7.98
CA LEU A 84 5.27 3.19 8.69
C LEU A 84 5.62 4.68 8.76
N GLY A 85 6.57 5.01 9.62
CA GLY A 85 7.11 6.36 9.76
C GLY A 85 7.11 6.84 11.21
N ASP A 86 7.17 8.17 11.39
CA ASP A 86 7.03 8.77 12.71
C ASP A 86 5.65 8.46 13.29
N LYS A 87 5.56 8.33 14.61
CA LYS A 87 4.29 8.06 15.29
C LYS A 87 3.27 9.14 14.95
N GLY A 88 2.10 8.72 14.43
CA GLY A 88 1.03 9.64 14.02
C GLY A 88 1.34 10.47 12.76
N ALA A 89 2.40 10.14 12.02
CA ALA A 89 2.74 10.84 10.77
C ALA A 89 1.63 10.75 9.73
N VAL A 90 1.00 9.59 9.63
CA VAL A 90 -0.07 9.31 8.68
C VAL A 90 -1.23 8.58 9.36
N MET A 91 -2.42 8.77 8.83
CA MET A 91 -3.60 7.97 9.15
C MET A 91 -4.28 7.55 7.85
N PHE A 92 -4.60 6.27 7.77
CA PHE A 92 -5.34 5.67 6.65
C PHE A 92 -6.66 5.08 7.13
N ARG A 93 -7.68 5.24 6.30
CA ARG A 93 -8.91 4.49 6.38
C ARG A 93 -8.73 3.22 5.56
N ILE A 94 -8.81 2.08 6.23
CA ILE A 94 -8.70 0.75 5.62
C ILE A 94 -10.05 0.06 5.75
N THR A 95 -10.56 -0.46 4.64
CA THR A 95 -11.73 -1.33 4.64
C THR A 95 -11.28 -2.77 4.45
N LEU A 96 -11.75 -3.68 5.29
CA LEU A 96 -11.53 -5.13 5.20
C LEU A 96 -12.90 -5.81 5.26
N GLY A 97 -13.34 -6.38 4.14
CA GLY A 97 -14.71 -6.87 4.04
C GLY A 97 -15.74 -5.76 4.28
N CYS A 98 -16.49 -5.86 5.37
CA CYS A 98 -17.48 -4.87 5.78
C CYS A 98 -16.98 -3.91 6.88
N ASP A 99 -15.81 -4.17 7.46
CA ASP A 99 -15.27 -3.41 8.57
C ASP A 99 -14.39 -2.26 8.09
N VAL A 100 -14.42 -1.16 8.84
CA VAL A 100 -13.64 0.04 8.55
C VAL A 100 -12.74 0.36 9.72
N TYR A 101 -11.47 0.56 9.46
CA TYR A 101 -10.43 0.87 10.43
C TYR A 101 -9.77 2.21 10.12
N HIS A 102 -9.48 2.98 11.17
CA HIS A 102 -8.66 4.20 11.10
C HIS A 102 -7.32 3.90 11.74
N LEU A 103 -6.30 3.72 10.90
CA LEU A 103 -5.00 3.21 11.32
C LEU A 103 -3.91 4.27 11.16
N GLU A 104 -3.26 4.58 12.29
CA GLU A 104 -2.08 5.46 12.29
C GLU A 104 -0.78 4.66 12.11
N SER A 105 0.28 5.34 11.62
CA SER A 105 1.63 4.79 11.72
C SER A 105 1.98 4.61 13.23
N GLN A 106 2.47 3.49 13.66
CA GLN A 106 3.11 2.38 13.01
C GLN A 106 2.23 1.11 13.14
N CYS A 107 1.75 0.60 12.04
CA CYS A 107 0.96 -0.63 12.03
C CYS A 107 1.17 -1.42 10.73
N ALA A 108 0.71 -2.65 10.71
CA ALA A 108 0.68 -3.49 9.53
C ALA A 108 -0.69 -4.16 9.41
N VAL A 109 -1.13 -4.37 8.17
CA VAL A 109 -2.38 -5.06 7.84
C VAL A 109 -2.07 -6.21 6.90
N TYR A 110 -2.53 -7.40 7.21
CA TYR A 110 -2.50 -8.54 6.32
C TYR A 110 -3.86 -8.73 5.66
N ILE A 111 -3.88 -8.96 4.37
CA ILE A 111 -5.09 -9.08 3.56
C ILE A 111 -5.04 -10.43 2.84
N PRO A 112 -5.80 -11.43 3.30
CA PRO A 112 -5.87 -12.72 2.62
C PRO A 112 -6.42 -12.59 1.20
N ALA A 113 -5.97 -13.46 0.31
CA ALA A 113 -6.50 -13.57 -1.05
C ALA A 113 -8.04 -13.66 -1.05
N GLY A 114 -8.69 -12.89 -1.92
CA GLY A 114 -10.15 -12.85 -2.06
C GLY A 114 -10.89 -11.98 -1.03
N LEU A 115 -10.23 -11.45 0.01
CA LEU A 115 -10.88 -10.53 0.95
C LEU A 115 -11.04 -9.15 0.28
N PRO A 116 -12.28 -8.61 0.20
CA PRO A 116 -12.50 -7.25 -0.29
C PRO A 116 -11.80 -6.23 0.60
N HIS A 117 -11.10 -5.31 -0.01
CA HIS A 117 -10.39 -4.28 0.73
C HIS A 117 -10.26 -2.97 -0.05
N ALA A 118 -9.98 -1.90 0.68
CA ALA A 118 -9.70 -0.58 0.14
C ALA A 118 -8.79 0.20 1.08
N ILE A 119 -8.04 1.16 0.55
CA ILE A 119 -7.21 2.07 1.34
C ILE A 119 -7.40 3.51 0.88
N GLU A 120 -7.51 4.43 1.82
CA GLU A 120 -7.61 5.87 1.59
C GLU A 120 -6.81 6.64 2.64
N ALA A 121 -6.01 7.60 2.23
CA ALA A 121 -5.30 8.48 3.16
C ALA A 121 -6.28 9.49 3.77
N GLU A 122 -6.32 9.59 5.11
CA GLU A 122 -7.20 10.52 5.84
C GLU A 122 -6.43 11.70 6.46
N ARG A 123 -5.20 11.46 6.89
CA ARG A 123 -4.37 12.52 7.48
C ARG A 123 -2.90 12.29 7.20
N PHE A 124 -2.24 13.35 6.77
CA PHE A 124 -0.79 13.44 6.69
C PHE A 124 -0.33 14.62 7.54
N THR A 125 0.64 14.39 8.43
CA THR A 125 1.20 15.41 9.32
C THR A 125 2.38 16.11 8.65
N GLU A 126 2.24 17.40 8.35
CA GLU A 126 3.32 18.20 7.77
C GLU A 126 4.59 18.15 8.63
N GLY A 127 5.74 17.98 8.00
CA GLY A 127 7.04 17.88 8.64
C GLY A 127 7.43 16.51 9.15
N ALA A 128 6.48 15.55 9.21
CA ALA A 128 6.77 14.17 9.59
C ALA A 128 7.26 13.34 8.39
N TYR A 129 7.92 12.22 8.66
CA TYR A 129 8.27 11.20 7.66
C TYR A 129 7.34 10.00 7.82
N GLY A 130 6.72 9.55 6.73
CA GLY A 130 5.84 8.39 6.78
C GLY A 130 5.10 8.12 5.49
N GLY A 131 4.25 7.11 5.55
CA GLY A 131 3.44 6.66 4.42
C GLY A 131 3.06 5.21 4.53
N SER A 132 2.78 4.57 3.39
CA SER A 132 2.51 3.14 3.31
C SER A 132 3.48 2.44 2.36
N CYS A 133 3.69 1.16 2.60
CA CYS A 133 4.32 0.25 1.64
C CYS A 133 3.35 -0.90 1.40
N GLN A 134 2.83 -0.99 0.19
CA GLN A 134 1.98 -2.09 -0.25
C GLN A 134 2.86 -3.21 -0.79
N ILE A 135 2.61 -4.44 -0.35
CA ILE A 135 3.31 -5.64 -0.77
C ILE A 135 2.25 -6.67 -1.18
N TYR A 136 2.16 -6.93 -2.47
CA TYR A 136 1.29 -7.96 -3.02
C TYR A 136 2.13 -9.20 -3.38
N LEU A 137 1.68 -10.37 -2.96
CA LEU A 137 2.43 -11.62 -3.08
C LEU A 137 2.17 -12.32 -4.42
N ASP A 138 2.34 -11.58 -5.49
CA ASP A 138 2.47 -12.04 -6.87
C ASP A 138 3.37 -11.06 -7.63
N LYS A 139 3.98 -11.54 -8.70
CA LYS A 139 4.88 -10.73 -9.57
C LYS A 139 4.18 -9.62 -10.34
N ASN A 140 2.86 -9.76 -10.58
CA ASN A 140 2.04 -8.81 -11.33
C ASN A 140 0.89 -8.34 -10.45
N TYR A 141 0.74 -7.05 -10.29
CA TYR A 141 -0.39 -6.48 -9.57
C TYR A 141 -1.66 -6.58 -10.42
N VAL A 142 -2.62 -7.39 -9.97
CA VAL A 142 -3.89 -7.63 -10.66
C VAL A 142 -5.02 -7.51 -9.66
N THR A 143 -6.00 -6.67 -9.95
CA THR A 143 -7.22 -6.51 -9.18
C THR A 143 -8.38 -7.21 -9.87
N LYS A 144 -9.40 -7.55 -9.09
CA LYS A 144 -10.70 -8.05 -9.56
C LYS A 144 -11.83 -7.31 -8.85
N PRO A 145 -12.97 -7.10 -9.51
CA PRO A 145 -14.14 -6.53 -8.84
C PRO A 145 -14.58 -7.42 -7.68
N VAL A 146 -15.15 -6.78 -6.65
CA VAL A 146 -15.74 -7.51 -5.52
C VAL A 146 -16.90 -8.35 -6.03
N PRO A 147 -16.94 -9.68 -5.81
CA PRO A 147 -18.04 -10.55 -6.22
C PRO A 147 -19.29 -10.31 -5.37
N ASP A 148 -20.46 -10.78 -5.85
CA ASP A 148 -21.73 -10.66 -5.13
C ASP A 148 -21.70 -11.39 -3.76
N GLU A 149 -20.97 -12.51 -3.69
CA GLU A 149 -20.70 -13.25 -2.45
C GLU A 149 -19.20 -13.22 -2.14
N PRO A 150 -18.70 -12.13 -1.53
CA PRO A 150 -17.27 -11.98 -1.23
C PRO A 150 -16.86 -12.88 -0.06
N LEU A 151 -15.57 -13.20 -0.02
CA LEU A 151 -14.96 -13.81 1.17
C LEU A 151 -15.20 -12.92 2.38
N LYS A 152 -15.60 -13.54 3.49
CA LYS A 152 -15.75 -12.88 4.79
C LYS A 152 -14.68 -13.42 5.72
N ALA A 153 -13.98 -12.54 6.39
CA ALA A 153 -13.15 -12.91 7.53
C ALA A 153 -14.03 -12.84 8.79
N ASP A 154 -13.96 -13.87 9.62
CA ASP A 154 -14.72 -13.93 10.88
C ASP A 154 -14.22 -12.89 11.89
N ASP A 155 -12.94 -12.53 11.82
CA ASP A 155 -12.26 -11.56 12.69
C ASP A 155 -11.24 -10.75 11.89
N THR A 156 -11.67 -9.61 11.36
CA THR A 156 -10.79 -8.71 10.59
C THR A 156 -9.83 -7.92 11.49
N GLU A 157 -10.11 -7.75 12.79
CA GLU A 157 -9.17 -7.10 13.73
C GLU A 157 -7.90 -7.93 13.92
N SER A 158 -7.98 -9.26 13.88
CA SER A 158 -6.81 -10.15 13.97
C SER A 158 -5.82 -10.01 12.82
N LEU A 159 -6.23 -9.39 11.71
CA LEU A 159 -5.40 -9.10 10.54
C LEU A 159 -4.54 -7.84 10.72
N ILE A 160 -4.70 -7.11 11.84
CA ILE A 160 -4.06 -5.82 12.07
C ILE A 160 -3.07 -5.92 13.22
N VAL A 161 -1.82 -5.59 12.95
CA VAL A 161 -0.77 -5.42 13.97
C VAL A 161 -0.62 -3.93 14.25
N ARG A 162 -0.84 -3.54 15.51
CA ARG A 162 -0.75 -2.14 15.95
C ARG A 162 0.49 -1.91 16.82
N ASP A 163 0.83 -0.65 17.00
CA ASP A 163 1.87 -0.21 17.93
C ASP A 163 3.22 -0.94 17.76
N ILE A 164 3.65 -1.09 16.50
CA ILE A 164 4.96 -1.68 16.19
C ILE A 164 6.05 -0.85 16.88
N GLN A 165 6.81 -1.49 17.77
CA GLN A 165 7.91 -0.86 18.49
C GLN A 165 9.24 -1.23 17.85
N TRP A 166 9.99 -0.22 17.44
CA TRP A 166 11.37 -0.40 16.98
C TRP A 166 12.31 -0.40 18.18
N VAL A 167 12.99 -1.50 18.43
CA VAL A 167 13.99 -1.64 19.52
C VAL A 167 15.35 -1.13 19.06
#